data_f0748a6c5eaa1b1cb5dc21464215126b
#
_entry.id   f0748a6c5eaa1b1cb5dc21464215126b
#
_cell.length_a   1.000
_cell.length_b   1.000
_cell.length_c   1.000
_cell.angle_alpha   90.00
_cell.angle_beta   90.00
_cell.angle_gamma   90.00
#
_symmetry.space_group_name_H-M   'P 1'
#
loop_
_entity.id
_entity.type
_entity.pdbx_description
1 polymer ?
#
loop_
_entity_poly.entity_id
_entity_poly.type
_entity_poly.pdbx_seq_one_letter_code
_entity_poly.pdbx_strand_id
1 'polypeptide(L)'
;DVKDFLYFKIDRKKKIYATTLLLALGFSKQEIVDEFYGNETFSYDSKTQKWKTKFNPDNYKAKNFSEEVIDAKTGKTVIQLGEKINFLNAKKLANDGLKDILISKESLFGKFLHKDVKISNEEGDTFRIGTELNDTIINKILEAGIISLQISITNSINKGPYLLTTILNDKNNSKDEAITEIYKMLRPGEPPTIEIATQIFNNLFFSSDRYDLSD
;
A
#
# COMPACT_ATOMS: atom_id res chain seq x y z
N ASP A 1 8.63 -15.82 -11.74
CA ASP A 1 8.28 -14.91 -10.62
C ASP A 1 6.77 -14.95 -10.46
N VAL A 2 6.32 -15.74 -9.51
CA VAL A 2 4.90 -15.79 -9.17
C VAL A 2 4.59 -14.54 -8.35
N LYS A 3 3.93 -13.56 -8.96
CA LYS A 3 3.39 -12.43 -8.23
C LYS A 3 2.23 -12.95 -7.39
N ASP A 4 2.36 -12.84 -6.06
CA ASP A 4 1.32 -13.25 -5.13
C ASP A 4 0.19 -12.21 -5.13
N PHE A 5 -0.91 -12.52 -5.80
CA PHE A 5 -2.13 -11.74 -5.78
C PHE A 5 -3.17 -12.39 -4.88
N LEU A 6 -3.98 -11.56 -4.24
CA LEU A 6 -5.13 -12.02 -3.46
C LEU A 6 -6.36 -12.19 -4.36
N TYR A 7 -6.93 -13.38 -4.32
CA TYR A 7 -8.12 -13.72 -5.08
C TYR A 7 -9.27 -14.13 -4.17
N PHE A 8 -10.46 -13.75 -4.58
CA PHE A 8 -11.72 -14.26 -4.05
C PHE A 8 -12.30 -15.29 -5.02
N LYS A 9 -12.70 -16.46 -4.53
CA LYS A 9 -13.36 -17.48 -5.31
C LYS A 9 -14.88 -17.35 -5.18
N ILE A 10 -15.54 -16.96 -6.26
CA ILE A 10 -17.01 -16.90 -6.31
C ILE A 10 -17.59 -18.31 -6.53
N ASP A 11 -16.88 -19.15 -7.28
CA ASP A 11 -17.25 -20.52 -7.60
C ASP A 11 -15.95 -21.36 -7.70
N ARG A 12 -16.09 -22.68 -7.76
CA ARG A 12 -14.95 -23.64 -7.80
C ARG A 12 -13.89 -23.30 -8.85
N LYS A 13 -14.29 -22.73 -9.99
CA LYS A 13 -13.42 -22.41 -11.13
C LYS A 13 -13.29 -20.91 -11.42
N LYS A 14 -14.08 -20.05 -10.73
CA LYS A 14 -14.15 -18.62 -11.01
C LYS A 14 -13.55 -17.84 -9.85
N LYS A 15 -12.49 -17.08 -10.15
CA LYS A 15 -11.80 -16.22 -9.18
C LYS A 15 -11.68 -14.81 -9.73
N ILE A 16 -11.84 -13.84 -8.86
CA ILE A 16 -11.58 -12.42 -9.11
C ILE A 16 -10.54 -11.92 -8.12
N TYR A 17 -9.96 -10.74 -8.36
CA TYR A 17 -9.16 -10.10 -7.32
C TYR A 17 -10.03 -9.82 -6.10
N ALA A 18 -9.46 -10.02 -4.91
CA ALA A 18 -10.15 -9.68 -3.66
C ALA A 18 -10.52 -8.18 -3.61
N THR A 19 -9.69 -7.33 -4.22
CA THR A 19 -9.93 -5.89 -4.37
C THR A 19 -11.15 -5.59 -5.23
N THR A 20 -11.40 -6.34 -6.29
CA THR A 20 -12.62 -6.20 -7.12
C THR A 20 -13.87 -6.44 -6.27
N LEU A 21 -13.87 -7.44 -5.39
CA LEU A 21 -15.01 -7.67 -4.49
C LEU A 21 -15.18 -6.49 -3.51
N LEU A 22 -14.10 -6.00 -2.91
CA LEU A 22 -14.17 -4.86 -1.97
C LEU A 22 -14.66 -3.58 -2.65
N LEU A 23 -14.22 -3.31 -3.89
CA LEU A 23 -14.74 -2.22 -4.70
C LEU A 23 -16.25 -2.37 -4.99
N ALA A 24 -16.69 -3.58 -5.33
CA ALA A 24 -18.12 -3.87 -5.57
C ALA A 24 -18.97 -3.70 -4.31
N LEU A 25 -18.39 -3.93 -3.12
CA LEU A 25 -19.02 -3.64 -1.84
C LEU A 25 -19.10 -2.13 -1.53
N GLY A 26 -18.38 -1.29 -2.28
CA GLY A 26 -18.45 0.16 -2.20
C GLY A 26 -17.23 0.83 -1.58
N PHE A 27 -16.17 0.08 -1.25
CA PHE A 27 -14.90 0.68 -0.82
C PHE A 27 -14.17 1.31 -2.00
N SER A 28 -13.52 2.43 -1.79
CA SER A 28 -12.51 2.97 -2.70
C SER A 28 -11.15 2.26 -2.52
N LYS A 29 -10.25 2.36 -3.49
CA LYS A 29 -8.88 1.82 -3.36
C LYS A 29 -8.14 2.37 -2.15
N GLN A 30 -8.34 3.66 -1.84
CA GLN A 30 -7.72 4.30 -0.67
C GLN A 30 -8.28 3.73 0.63
N GLU A 31 -9.60 3.60 0.78
CA GLU A 31 -10.22 3.03 1.97
C GLU A 31 -9.79 1.59 2.21
N ILE A 32 -9.64 0.79 1.14
CA ILE A 32 -9.11 -0.57 1.26
C ILE A 32 -7.69 -0.55 1.85
N VAL A 33 -6.82 0.33 1.35
CA VAL A 33 -5.43 0.39 1.83
C VAL A 33 -5.36 0.95 3.25
N ASP A 34 -6.15 1.96 3.58
CA ASP A 34 -6.24 2.56 4.92
C ASP A 34 -6.70 1.53 5.98
N GLU A 35 -7.62 0.62 5.60
CA GLU A 35 -8.11 -0.43 6.51
C GLU A 35 -7.05 -1.50 6.79
N PHE A 36 -6.32 -1.94 5.77
CA PHE A 36 -5.40 -3.06 5.91
C PHE A 36 -3.98 -2.67 6.30
N TYR A 37 -3.53 -1.44 6.00
CA TYR A 37 -2.16 -0.99 6.26
C TYR A 37 -2.12 0.31 7.04
N GLY A 38 -1.23 0.38 8.02
CA GLY A 38 -0.79 1.66 8.53
C GLY A 38 0.10 2.36 7.51
N ASN A 39 0.36 3.66 7.72
CA ASN A 39 1.26 4.42 6.87
C ASN A 39 2.29 5.21 7.66
N GLU A 40 3.38 5.53 6.99
CA GLU A 40 4.43 6.44 7.47
C GLU A 40 4.65 7.55 6.45
N THR A 41 4.87 8.75 6.95
CA THR A 41 5.19 9.91 6.12
C THR A 41 6.71 10.10 6.03
N PHE A 42 7.19 10.23 4.82
CA PHE A 42 8.58 10.54 4.49
C PHE A 42 8.63 11.90 3.81
N SER A 43 9.48 12.80 4.32
CA SER A 43 9.66 14.14 3.77
C SER A 43 11.11 14.33 3.33
N TYR A 44 11.31 14.76 2.09
CA TYR A 44 12.64 14.99 1.55
C TYR A 44 13.23 16.31 2.08
N ASP A 45 14.42 16.22 2.62
CA ASP A 45 15.21 17.39 3.05
C ASP A 45 16.27 17.69 1.98
N SER A 46 16.07 18.78 1.26
CA SER A 46 16.97 19.22 0.19
C SER A 46 18.37 19.62 0.68
N LYS A 47 18.51 20.00 1.95
CA LYS A 47 19.81 20.40 2.52
C LYS A 47 20.72 19.19 2.75
N THR A 48 20.15 18.13 3.28
CA THR A 48 20.88 16.89 3.58
C THR A 48 20.79 15.85 2.45
N GLN A 49 19.91 16.08 1.46
CA GLN A 49 19.54 15.12 0.40
C GLN A 49 19.07 13.77 0.96
N LYS A 50 18.45 13.79 2.14
CA LYS A 50 17.94 12.61 2.84
C LYS A 50 16.44 12.70 3.07
N TRP A 51 15.84 11.56 3.40
CA TRP A 51 14.43 11.46 3.72
C TRP A 51 14.24 11.44 5.24
N LYS A 52 13.40 12.34 5.71
CA LYS A 52 13.02 12.47 7.12
C LYS A 52 11.75 11.67 7.37
N THR A 53 11.75 10.86 8.42
CA THR A 53 10.56 10.16 8.91
C THR A 53 10.56 10.09 10.43
N LYS A 54 9.41 9.77 11.04
CA LYS A 54 9.31 9.51 12.47
C LYS A 54 10.04 8.24 12.85
N PHE A 55 10.76 8.28 13.95
CA PHE A 55 11.38 7.10 14.52
C PHE A 55 10.34 6.28 15.28
N ASN A 56 10.05 5.08 14.81
CA ASN A 56 9.13 4.15 15.46
C ASN A 56 9.89 2.89 15.89
N PRO A 57 10.08 2.64 17.21
CA PRO A 57 10.80 1.46 17.70
C PRO A 57 10.23 0.12 17.23
N ASP A 58 8.92 0.05 16.96
CA ASP A 58 8.26 -1.18 16.52
C ASP A 58 8.76 -1.68 15.16
N ASN A 59 9.28 -0.79 14.33
CA ASN A 59 9.84 -1.12 13.02
C ASN A 59 11.21 -1.80 13.10
N TYR A 60 11.82 -1.85 14.30
CA TYR A 60 13.20 -2.29 14.52
C TYR A 60 13.29 -3.62 15.29
N LYS A 61 12.43 -4.56 14.99
CA LYS A 61 12.49 -5.91 15.57
C LYS A 61 13.56 -6.73 14.84
N ALA A 62 14.77 -6.77 15.40
CA ALA A 62 15.91 -7.59 14.93
C ALA A 62 16.35 -7.31 13.47
N LYS A 63 16.44 -6.04 13.08
CA LYS A 63 16.85 -5.62 11.75
C LYS A 63 18.34 -5.26 11.72
N ASN A 64 19.05 -5.76 10.70
CA ASN A 64 20.38 -5.23 10.38
C ASN A 64 20.19 -3.97 9.54
N PHE A 65 20.87 -2.90 9.88
CA PHE A 65 20.86 -1.69 9.06
C PHE A 65 21.90 -1.80 7.96
N SER A 66 21.44 -1.63 6.73
CA SER A 66 22.32 -1.51 5.55
C SER A 66 22.85 -0.09 5.36
N GLU A 67 22.49 0.83 6.25
CA GLU A 67 22.89 2.24 6.19
C GLU A 67 22.93 2.88 7.58
N GLU A 68 23.52 4.07 7.65
CA GLU A 68 23.50 4.90 8.86
C GLU A 68 22.16 5.56 9.07
N VAL A 69 21.69 5.60 10.32
CA VAL A 69 20.51 6.35 10.73
C VAL A 69 20.95 7.58 11.51
N ILE A 70 20.49 8.75 11.07
CA ILE A 70 20.87 10.05 11.62
C ILE A 70 19.68 10.64 12.35
N ASP A 71 19.91 11.19 13.55
CA ASP A 71 18.92 12.00 14.25
C ASP A 71 18.69 13.30 13.47
N ALA A 72 17.47 13.53 13.04
CA ALA A 72 17.10 14.68 12.23
C ALA A 72 17.25 16.02 12.97
N LYS A 73 17.23 16.01 14.32
CA LYS A 73 17.36 17.20 15.14
C LYS A 73 18.82 17.61 15.37
N THR A 74 19.67 16.63 15.64
CA THR A 74 21.07 16.88 16.05
C THR A 74 22.06 16.68 14.91
N GLY A 75 21.69 15.99 13.83
CA GLY A 75 22.57 15.60 12.73
C GLY A 75 23.58 14.50 13.11
N LYS A 76 23.47 13.91 14.29
CA LYS A 76 24.38 12.86 14.76
C LYS A 76 23.90 11.50 14.29
N THR A 77 24.83 10.64 13.89
CA THR A 77 24.55 9.21 13.61
C THR A 77 24.16 8.52 14.92
N VAL A 78 23.00 7.93 14.95
CA VAL A 78 22.43 7.20 16.11
C VAL A 78 22.49 5.69 15.94
N ILE A 79 22.59 5.21 14.70
CA ILE A 79 22.78 3.82 14.35
C ILE A 79 23.83 3.75 13.25
N GLN A 80 24.87 2.96 13.46
CA GLN A 80 25.95 2.80 12.50
C GLN A 80 25.61 1.78 11.41
N LEU A 81 26.27 1.92 10.26
CA LEU A 81 26.19 0.94 9.17
C LEU A 81 26.54 -0.47 9.70
N GLY A 82 25.68 -1.44 9.43
CA GLY A 82 25.86 -2.84 9.84
C GLY A 82 25.53 -3.13 11.30
N GLU A 83 25.15 -2.10 12.07
CA GLU A 83 24.73 -2.26 13.47
C GLU A 83 23.42 -3.04 13.56
N LYS A 84 23.37 -4.01 14.50
CA LYS A 84 22.15 -4.75 14.81
C LYS A 84 21.40 -4.01 15.93
N ILE A 85 20.24 -3.50 15.62
CA ILE A 85 19.36 -2.97 16.64
C ILE A 85 18.26 -3.99 16.96
N ASN A 86 18.02 -4.19 18.24
CA ASN A 86 16.85 -4.90 18.74
C ASN A 86 15.80 -3.88 19.23
N PHE A 87 14.58 -4.37 19.47
CA PHE A 87 13.47 -3.56 19.94
C PHE A 87 13.75 -2.81 21.25
N LEU A 88 14.50 -3.41 22.17
CA LEU A 88 14.84 -2.78 23.45
C LEU A 88 15.76 -1.58 23.25
N ASN A 89 16.78 -1.71 22.39
CA ASN A 89 17.69 -0.62 22.06
C ASN A 89 16.95 0.50 21.31
N ALA A 90 16.05 0.14 20.38
CA ALA A 90 15.22 1.13 19.69
C ALA A 90 14.30 1.87 20.66
N LYS A 91 13.66 1.19 21.60
CA LYS A 91 12.89 1.85 22.68
C LYS A 91 13.72 2.79 23.54
N LYS A 92 14.95 2.38 23.87
CA LYS A 92 15.87 3.24 24.62
C LYS A 92 16.17 4.53 23.85
N LEU A 93 16.51 4.44 22.55
CA LEU A 93 16.73 5.63 21.72
C LEU A 93 15.52 6.56 21.67
N ALA A 94 14.30 6.01 21.56
CA ALA A 94 13.07 6.80 21.59
C ALA A 94 12.87 7.50 22.95
N ASN A 95 13.12 6.80 24.07
CA ASN A 95 13.03 7.35 25.42
C ASN A 95 14.09 8.42 25.68
N ASP A 96 15.28 8.28 25.07
CA ASP A 96 16.37 9.26 25.13
C ASP A 96 16.10 10.50 24.23
N GLY A 97 14.93 10.54 23.57
CA GLY A 97 14.41 11.70 22.86
C GLY A 97 14.56 11.68 21.35
N LEU A 98 14.93 10.56 20.75
CA LEU A 98 14.95 10.40 19.29
C LEU A 98 13.50 10.35 18.75
N LYS A 99 13.11 11.38 17.98
CA LYS A 99 11.75 11.52 17.42
C LYS A 99 11.72 11.33 15.91
N ASP A 100 12.63 11.97 15.22
CA ASP A 100 12.71 11.98 13.76
C ASP A 100 14.11 11.55 13.31
N ILE A 101 14.17 10.81 12.24
CA ILE A 101 15.40 10.30 11.65
C ILE A 101 15.53 10.71 10.19
N LEU A 102 16.79 10.79 9.75
CA LEU A 102 17.14 10.94 8.34
C LEU A 102 17.71 9.63 7.84
N ILE A 103 17.18 9.18 6.72
CA ILE A 103 17.59 7.96 6.02
C ILE A 103 17.92 8.28 4.56
N SER A 104 18.68 7.41 3.92
CA SER A 104 19.02 7.56 2.51
C SER A 104 17.82 7.25 1.60
N LYS A 105 17.93 7.63 0.33
CA LYS A 105 16.94 7.31 -0.70
C LYS A 105 16.78 5.78 -0.88
N GLU A 106 17.87 5.06 -0.79
CA GLU A 106 17.93 3.60 -0.95
C GLU A 106 17.08 2.86 0.09
N SER A 107 16.90 3.42 1.28
CA SER A 107 15.99 2.88 2.30
C SER A 107 14.51 2.88 1.91
N LEU A 108 14.15 3.64 0.89
CA LEU A 108 12.80 3.65 0.35
C LEU A 108 12.58 2.58 -0.74
N PHE A 109 13.65 1.98 -1.27
CA PHE A 109 13.52 0.95 -2.31
C PHE A 109 12.77 -0.27 -1.77
N GLY A 110 11.87 -0.80 -2.59
CA GLY A 110 11.02 -1.92 -2.21
C GLY A 110 9.86 -1.58 -1.24
N LYS A 111 9.69 -0.30 -0.89
CA LYS A 111 8.51 0.17 -0.16
C LYS A 111 7.40 0.56 -1.14
N PHE A 112 6.17 0.62 -0.67
CA PHE A 112 4.97 0.80 -1.51
C PHE A 112 4.24 2.09 -1.17
N LEU A 113 3.85 2.83 -2.21
CA LEU A 113 3.03 4.03 -2.04
C LEU A 113 1.69 3.70 -1.38
N HIS A 114 1.34 4.48 -0.37
CA HIS A 114 0.07 4.38 0.36
C HIS A 114 -1.04 5.23 -0.29
N LYS A 115 -0.66 6.22 -1.08
CA LYS A 115 -1.54 7.11 -1.82
C LYS A 115 -1.04 7.32 -3.24
N ASP A 116 -1.97 7.67 -4.11
CA ASP A 116 -1.63 8.12 -5.45
C ASP A 116 -0.73 9.37 -5.39
N VAL A 117 0.31 9.39 -6.21
CA VAL A 117 1.24 10.51 -6.35
C VAL A 117 1.18 11.03 -7.76
N LYS A 118 0.56 12.19 -7.93
CA LYS A 118 0.36 12.84 -9.22
C LYS A 118 1.57 13.73 -9.54
N ILE A 119 2.34 13.37 -10.57
CA ILE A 119 3.59 14.10 -10.94
C ILE A 119 3.35 15.22 -11.96
N SER A 120 2.26 15.17 -12.73
CA SER A 120 1.85 16.26 -13.62
C SER A 120 0.32 16.32 -13.74
N ASN A 121 -0.19 17.30 -14.49
CA ASN A 121 -1.61 17.41 -14.80
C ASN A 121 -2.03 16.58 -16.04
N GLU A 122 -1.08 15.93 -16.69
CA GLU A 122 -1.35 15.09 -17.86
C GLU A 122 -1.95 13.74 -17.42
N GLU A 123 -2.85 13.21 -18.25
CA GLU A 123 -3.49 11.94 -18.00
C GLU A 123 -2.44 10.81 -18.14
N GLY A 124 -2.25 10.03 -17.08
CA GLY A 124 -1.25 8.96 -17.04
C GLY A 124 -0.02 9.24 -16.17
N ASP A 125 0.24 10.48 -15.79
CA ASP A 125 1.39 10.87 -14.96
C ASP A 125 1.10 10.75 -13.46
N THR A 126 0.56 9.61 -13.06
CA THR A 126 0.26 9.32 -11.67
C THR A 126 0.85 7.98 -11.26
N PHE A 127 1.70 7.98 -10.24
CA PHE A 127 2.08 6.76 -9.56
C PHE A 127 0.96 6.36 -8.60
N ARG A 128 0.36 5.21 -8.84
CA ARG A 128 -0.82 4.74 -8.11
C ARG A 128 -0.47 4.08 -6.78
N ILE A 129 -1.46 3.98 -5.91
CA ILE A 129 -1.42 3.17 -4.69
C ILE A 129 -0.85 1.78 -5.00
N GLY A 130 0.06 1.30 -4.14
CA GLY A 130 0.71 0.02 -4.32
C GLY A 130 1.90 0.02 -5.28
N THR A 131 2.26 1.17 -5.87
CA THR A 131 3.50 1.28 -6.66
C THR A 131 4.71 1.06 -5.76
N GLU A 132 5.56 0.11 -6.15
CA GLU A 132 6.83 -0.16 -5.47
C GLU A 132 7.86 0.90 -5.85
N LEU A 133 8.49 1.48 -4.84
CA LEU A 133 9.48 2.54 -5.01
C LEU A 133 10.83 1.97 -5.44
N ASN A 134 11.42 2.62 -6.42
CA ASN A 134 12.78 2.41 -6.91
C ASN A 134 13.44 3.75 -7.23
N ASP A 135 14.70 3.72 -7.63
CA ASP A 135 15.47 4.92 -7.96
C ASP A 135 14.78 5.81 -9.01
N THR A 136 14.31 5.21 -10.09
CA THR A 136 13.68 5.94 -11.21
C THR A 136 12.40 6.64 -10.78
N ILE A 137 11.55 5.97 -10.01
CA ILE A 137 10.27 6.51 -9.53
C ILE A 137 10.51 7.65 -8.55
N ILE A 138 11.44 7.47 -7.58
CA ILE A 138 11.75 8.50 -6.60
C ILE A 138 12.33 9.75 -7.26
N ASN A 139 13.22 9.58 -8.24
CA ASN A 139 13.78 10.72 -8.98
C ASN A 139 12.69 11.49 -9.74
N LYS A 140 11.77 10.82 -10.45
CA LYS A 140 10.64 11.46 -11.12
C LYS A 140 9.72 12.23 -10.16
N ILE A 141 9.48 11.67 -8.96
CA ILE A 141 8.69 12.33 -7.92
C ILE A 141 9.38 13.61 -7.44
N LEU A 142 10.70 13.56 -7.20
CA LEU A 142 11.48 14.73 -6.78
C LEU A 142 11.58 15.78 -7.89
N GLU A 143 11.76 15.39 -9.15
CA GLU A 143 11.76 16.28 -10.31
C GLU A 143 10.43 17.01 -10.47
N ALA A 144 9.31 16.36 -10.12
CA ALA A 144 7.99 16.99 -10.07
C ALA A 144 7.80 17.93 -8.86
N GLY A 145 8.83 18.12 -8.01
CA GLY A 145 8.77 18.98 -6.83
C GLY A 145 8.00 18.40 -5.65
N ILE A 146 7.70 17.10 -5.67
CA ILE A 146 6.98 16.43 -4.58
C ILE A 146 8.00 15.97 -3.54
N ILE A 147 7.92 16.56 -2.36
CA ILE A 147 8.87 16.35 -1.25
C ILE A 147 8.27 15.56 -0.07
N SER A 148 7.05 15.08 -0.17
CA SER A 148 6.39 14.30 0.89
C SER A 148 5.67 13.10 0.30
N LEU A 149 5.91 11.92 0.88
CA LEU A 149 5.32 10.65 0.48
C LEU A 149 4.68 9.96 1.67
N GLN A 150 3.53 9.34 1.44
CA GLN A 150 2.96 8.36 2.38
C GLN A 150 3.25 6.96 1.87
N ILE A 151 3.80 6.13 2.75
CA ILE A 151 4.29 4.79 2.44
C ILE A 151 3.59 3.79 3.35
N SER A 152 3.08 2.71 2.77
CA SER A 152 2.42 1.64 3.52
C SER A 152 3.41 0.87 4.39
N ILE A 153 3.01 0.60 5.62
CA ILE A 153 3.80 -0.22 6.55
C ILE A 153 3.56 -1.68 6.20
N THR A 154 4.58 -2.32 5.64
CA THR A 154 4.59 -3.75 5.33
C THR A 154 5.64 -4.47 6.17
N ASN A 155 5.43 -5.75 6.43
CA ASN A 155 6.42 -6.59 7.08
C ASN A 155 6.44 -7.99 6.43
N SER A 156 7.51 -8.74 6.68
CA SER A 156 7.71 -10.08 6.10
C SER A 156 6.95 -11.20 6.80
N ILE A 157 6.25 -10.91 7.92
CA ILE A 157 5.65 -11.95 8.77
C ILE A 157 4.16 -12.09 8.50
N ASN A 158 3.40 -11.00 8.59
CA ASN A 158 1.93 -11.05 8.53
C ASN A 158 1.28 -9.90 7.75
N LYS A 159 2.05 -8.91 7.33
CA LYS A 159 1.59 -7.77 6.52
C LYS A 159 2.44 -7.58 5.27
N GLY A 160 2.50 -8.63 4.44
CA GLY A 160 3.15 -8.56 3.14
C GLY A 160 2.42 -7.62 2.16
N PRO A 161 3.04 -7.27 1.03
CA PRO A 161 2.50 -6.31 0.07
C PRO A 161 1.38 -6.88 -0.83
N TYR A 162 0.84 -8.04 -0.50
CA TYR A 162 -0.07 -8.80 -1.38
C TYR A 162 -1.31 -8.03 -1.82
N LEU A 163 -1.93 -7.28 -0.91
CA LEU A 163 -3.10 -6.47 -1.25
C LEU A 163 -2.71 -5.23 -2.05
N LEU A 164 -1.55 -4.62 -1.77
CA LEU A 164 -1.03 -3.48 -2.52
C LEU A 164 -0.71 -3.86 -3.97
N THR A 165 -0.07 -4.99 -4.18
CA THR A 165 0.21 -5.52 -5.53
C THR A 165 -1.08 -5.91 -6.25
N THR A 166 -2.06 -6.46 -5.54
CA THR A 166 -3.37 -6.80 -6.10
C THR A 166 -4.12 -5.55 -6.54
N ILE A 167 -4.20 -4.52 -5.70
CA ILE A 167 -4.93 -3.28 -5.98
C ILE A 167 -4.31 -2.49 -7.14
N LEU A 168 -2.98 -2.54 -7.28
CA LEU A 168 -2.27 -1.91 -8.40
C LEU A 168 -2.59 -2.60 -9.72
N ASN A 169 -2.79 -3.91 -9.72
CA ASN A 169 -3.10 -4.70 -10.92
C ASN A 169 -4.61 -4.78 -11.21
N ASP A 170 -5.45 -4.42 -10.27
CA ASP A 170 -6.90 -4.35 -10.46
C ASP A 170 -7.26 -3.15 -11.33
N LYS A 171 -7.83 -3.45 -12.51
CA LYS A 171 -8.21 -2.44 -13.51
C LYS A 171 -9.45 -1.65 -13.11
N ASN A 172 -10.26 -2.19 -12.19
CA ASN A 172 -11.47 -1.51 -11.73
C ASN A 172 -11.10 -0.34 -10.82
N ASN A 173 -11.76 0.80 -11.02
CA ASN A 173 -11.56 2.01 -10.22
C ASN A 173 -12.84 2.47 -9.53
N SER A 174 -13.97 1.83 -9.83
CA SER A 174 -15.27 2.18 -9.27
C SER A 174 -16.07 0.93 -8.90
N LYS A 175 -17.10 1.14 -8.07
CA LYS A 175 -18.07 0.11 -7.70
C LYS A 175 -18.75 -0.49 -8.93
N ASP A 176 -19.16 0.35 -9.86
CA ASP A 176 -19.92 -0.08 -11.05
C ASP A 176 -19.07 -0.91 -12.00
N GLU A 177 -17.81 -0.53 -12.18
CA GLU A 177 -16.85 -1.33 -12.97
C GLU A 177 -16.64 -2.70 -12.33
N ALA A 178 -16.44 -2.76 -11.02
CA ALA A 178 -16.23 -3.99 -10.27
C ALA A 178 -17.47 -4.91 -10.32
N ILE A 179 -18.66 -4.38 -10.12
CA ILE A 179 -19.92 -5.14 -10.24
C ILE A 179 -20.09 -5.67 -11.68
N THR A 180 -19.77 -4.85 -12.68
CA THR A 180 -19.86 -5.25 -14.09
C THR A 180 -18.87 -6.39 -14.42
N GLU A 181 -17.65 -6.35 -13.85
CA GLU A 181 -16.67 -7.43 -14.04
C GLU A 181 -17.14 -8.74 -13.39
N ILE A 182 -17.69 -8.65 -12.16
CA ILE A 182 -18.28 -9.82 -11.48
C ILE A 182 -19.41 -10.41 -12.31
N TYR A 183 -20.29 -9.55 -12.84
CA TYR A 183 -21.38 -10.01 -13.72
C TYR A 183 -20.89 -10.75 -14.96
N LYS A 184 -19.94 -10.16 -15.70
CA LYS A 184 -19.35 -10.78 -16.91
C LYS A 184 -18.73 -12.14 -16.61
N MET A 185 -18.15 -12.30 -15.42
CA MET A 185 -17.60 -13.57 -14.99
C MET A 185 -18.70 -14.60 -14.70
N LEU A 186 -19.79 -14.18 -14.05
CA LEU A 186 -20.90 -15.07 -13.69
C LEU A 186 -21.71 -15.49 -14.93
N ARG A 187 -21.93 -14.55 -15.86
CA ARG A 187 -22.74 -14.71 -17.08
C ARG A 187 -21.96 -14.32 -18.34
N PRO A 188 -21.00 -15.15 -18.75
CA PRO A 188 -20.22 -14.88 -19.94
C PRO A 188 -21.11 -14.87 -21.19
N GLY A 189 -20.93 -13.83 -22.03
CA GLY A 189 -21.69 -13.68 -23.31
C GLY A 189 -22.98 -12.87 -23.19
N GLU A 190 -23.45 -12.54 -21.98
CA GLU A 190 -24.59 -11.64 -21.81
C GLU A 190 -24.10 -10.19 -21.66
N PRO A 191 -24.65 -9.20 -22.41
CA PRO A 191 -24.28 -7.81 -22.25
C PRO A 191 -24.73 -7.29 -20.88
N PRO A 192 -23.84 -6.72 -20.06
CA PRO A 192 -24.23 -6.20 -18.75
C PRO A 192 -24.95 -4.87 -18.87
N THR A 193 -26.07 -4.72 -18.17
CA THR A 193 -26.53 -3.40 -17.72
C THR A 193 -26.22 -3.27 -16.23
N ILE A 194 -25.95 -2.06 -15.76
CA ILE A 194 -25.54 -1.85 -14.36
C ILE A 194 -26.65 -2.27 -13.39
N GLU A 195 -27.93 -2.07 -13.77
CA GLU A 195 -29.07 -2.46 -12.96
C GLU A 195 -29.15 -3.97 -12.75
N ILE A 196 -29.03 -4.73 -13.85
CA ILE A 196 -29.05 -6.21 -13.80
C ILE A 196 -27.84 -6.74 -13.05
N ALA A 197 -26.66 -6.18 -13.31
CA ALA A 197 -25.43 -6.57 -12.63
C ALA A 197 -25.52 -6.32 -11.11
N THR A 198 -26.03 -5.15 -10.71
CA THR A 198 -26.25 -4.81 -9.30
C THR A 198 -27.27 -5.73 -8.64
N GLN A 199 -28.38 -6.03 -9.33
CA GLN A 199 -29.38 -6.94 -8.80
C GLN A 199 -28.82 -8.34 -8.56
N ILE A 200 -28.04 -8.86 -9.51
CA ILE A 200 -27.41 -10.17 -9.37
C ILE A 200 -26.38 -10.17 -8.25
N PHE A 201 -25.57 -9.13 -8.13
CA PHE A 201 -24.60 -8.96 -7.05
C PHE A 201 -25.31 -8.95 -5.68
N ASN A 202 -26.36 -8.15 -5.52
CA ASN A 202 -27.14 -8.08 -4.29
C ASN A 202 -27.81 -9.41 -3.94
N ASN A 203 -28.37 -10.11 -4.94
CA ASN A 203 -28.97 -11.41 -4.73
C ASN A 203 -27.93 -12.48 -4.33
N LEU A 204 -26.69 -12.34 -4.78
CA LEU A 204 -25.65 -13.31 -4.49
C LEU A 204 -25.09 -13.15 -3.06
N PHE A 205 -24.91 -11.90 -2.60
CA PHE A 205 -24.23 -11.61 -1.33
C PHE A 205 -25.14 -11.13 -0.20
N PHE A 206 -26.33 -10.61 -0.49
CA PHE A 206 -27.20 -9.96 0.50
C PHE A 206 -28.62 -10.50 0.55
N SER A 207 -28.95 -11.56 -0.22
CA SER A 207 -30.27 -12.19 -0.14
C SER A 207 -30.26 -13.32 0.88
N SER A 208 -31.11 -13.22 1.89
CA SER A 208 -31.31 -14.26 2.92
C SER A 208 -31.71 -15.62 2.34
N ASP A 209 -32.36 -15.61 1.18
CA ASP A 209 -32.78 -16.86 0.49
C ASP A 209 -31.60 -17.65 -0.09
N ARG A 210 -30.43 -17.02 -0.22
CA ARG A 210 -29.25 -17.62 -0.87
C ARG A 210 -28.02 -17.66 0.03
N TYR A 211 -27.93 -16.77 0.99
CA TYR A 211 -26.78 -16.64 1.86
C TYR A 211 -27.26 -16.26 3.26
N ASP A 212 -27.15 -17.19 4.16
CA ASP A 212 -27.34 -16.95 5.58
C ASP A 212 -25.96 -16.66 6.19
N LEU A 213 -25.71 -15.37 6.37
CA LEU A 213 -24.58 -14.93 7.16
C LEU A 213 -25.05 -15.02 8.61
N SER A 214 -24.57 -16.02 9.35
CA SER A 214 -24.76 -16.06 10.81
C SER A 214 -24.30 -14.74 11.43
N ASP A 215 -25.02 -14.27 12.45
CA ASP A 215 -24.71 -13.08 13.25
C ASP A 215 -23.26 -13.07 13.77
#